data_5e62dc38246ac7d5cdeaf9fae7307ab0
#
_entry.id   5e62dc38246ac7d5cdeaf9fae7307ab0
#
_cell.length_a   1.000
_cell.length_b   1.000
_cell.length_c   1.000
_cell.angle_alpha   90.00
_cell.angle_beta   90.00
_cell.angle_gamma   90.00
#
_symmetry.space_group_name_H-M   'P 1'
#
loop_
_entity.id
_entity.type
_entity.pdbx_description
1 polymer ?
#
loop_
_entity_poly.entity_id
_entity_poly.type
_entity_poly.pdbx_seq_one_letter_code
_entity_poly.pdbx_strand_id
1 'polypeptide(L)'
;MKISASIYSDNSRPLKAVIADLEAHQVDLLHIDCNDNLSVFDDIKQIREWCTLPLDLHIITPDPAKFYPYLLENPVEYLTFQVEDLKGALEIPQEIQGKKGLALITPTPISAFEAYEHFDFILIMATVPGQSGGVFDRLNFDKIRSFRKRYPNKSIHVDGGVNPEVSFILRQMGVSTAVSGSYLFKEASVGNALMNLTKRSIGSAFKVADFMTPLHETPKFSIENLDLRNVLQTVEEGQMGVAMAVDIHNAFIGLVSSADIRKALLNQLKNGLDLNALDAKSLINTQPICIREDASVIELLQLIKNSPFAVLYLPVVDAAKQLKGIVQFSNLIKAEI
;
A
#
# COMPACT_ATOMS: atom_id res chain seq x y z
N MET A 1 -0.29 9.32 -0.68
CA MET A 1 0.85 8.61 -0.03
C MET A 1 1.93 9.63 0.23
N LYS A 2 2.39 9.73 1.46
CA LYS A 2 3.48 10.61 1.88
C LYS A 2 4.84 10.04 1.44
N ILE A 3 5.80 10.94 1.21
CA ILE A 3 7.21 10.57 0.98
C ILE A 3 8.01 10.95 2.22
N SER A 4 8.66 9.96 2.84
CA SER A 4 9.60 10.13 3.95
C SER A 4 11.01 10.06 3.41
N ALA A 5 11.79 11.13 3.57
CA ALA A 5 13.13 11.21 3.02
C ALA A 5 14.16 10.62 3.99
N SER A 6 14.85 9.52 3.63
CA SER A 6 15.94 8.95 4.43
C SER A 6 17.16 9.87 4.38
N ILE A 7 17.31 10.70 5.42
CA ILE A 7 18.26 11.83 5.45
C ILE A 7 19.73 11.42 5.40
N TYR A 8 20.06 10.22 5.86
CA TYR A 8 21.42 9.69 5.84
C TYR A 8 21.81 9.01 4.53
N SER A 9 20.91 9.01 3.53
CA SER A 9 21.21 8.44 2.20
C SER A 9 22.08 9.35 1.33
N ASP A 10 22.25 10.63 1.70
CA ASP A 10 23.20 11.55 1.07
C ASP A 10 24.40 11.81 1.99
N ASN A 11 25.49 11.11 1.71
CA ASN A 11 26.76 11.26 2.44
C ASN A 11 27.71 12.28 1.80
N SER A 12 27.29 12.94 0.71
CA SER A 12 28.15 13.89 -0.03
C SER A 12 28.04 15.32 0.48
N ARG A 13 26.94 15.64 1.20
CA ARG A 13 26.64 16.99 1.70
C ARG A 13 26.52 17.00 3.23
N PRO A 14 26.83 18.15 3.88
CA PRO A 14 26.51 18.33 5.30
C PRO A 14 25.01 18.16 5.57
N LEU A 15 24.65 17.52 6.70
CA LEU A 15 23.24 17.23 7.06
C LEU A 15 22.35 18.48 6.98
N LYS A 16 22.83 19.64 7.45
CA LYS A 16 22.11 20.90 7.38
C LYS A 16 21.72 21.29 5.96
N ALA A 17 22.60 21.06 4.98
CA ALA A 17 22.33 21.35 3.58
C ALA A 17 21.29 20.38 2.98
N VAL A 18 21.33 19.10 3.39
CA VAL A 18 20.35 18.08 3.02
C VAL A 18 18.97 18.48 3.57
N ILE A 19 18.87 18.83 4.84
CA ILE A 19 17.61 19.23 5.48
C ILE A 19 17.03 20.49 4.82
N ALA A 20 17.83 21.51 4.55
CA ALA A 20 17.39 22.73 3.89
C ALA A 20 16.84 22.46 2.47
N ASP A 21 17.46 21.55 1.73
CA ASP A 21 17.01 21.15 0.39
C ASP A 21 15.66 20.38 0.45
N LEU A 22 15.51 19.46 1.41
CA LEU A 22 14.27 18.71 1.63
C LEU A 22 13.11 19.63 2.07
N GLU A 23 13.38 20.59 2.96
CA GLU A 23 12.39 21.56 3.41
C GLU A 23 11.97 22.52 2.26
N ALA A 24 12.91 23.02 1.47
CA ALA A 24 12.63 23.86 0.31
C ALA A 24 11.72 23.17 -0.72
N HIS A 25 11.78 21.86 -0.83
CA HIS A 25 10.94 21.05 -1.72
C HIS A 25 9.71 20.46 -1.02
N GLN A 26 9.45 20.84 0.25
CA GLN A 26 8.27 20.44 1.01
C GLN A 26 8.07 18.90 1.06
N VAL A 27 9.14 18.14 1.36
CA VAL A 27 9.01 16.72 1.60
C VAL A 27 8.08 16.48 2.82
N ASP A 28 7.31 15.41 2.82
CA ASP A 28 6.30 15.19 3.86
C ASP A 28 6.89 14.84 5.23
N LEU A 29 8.00 14.09 5.27
CA LEU A 29 8.63 13.55 6.49
C LEU A 29 10.14 13.42 6.30
N LEU A 30 10.88 13.51 7.41
CA LEU A 30 12.31 13.17 7.48
C LEU A 30 12.47 11.81 8.17
N HIS A 31 12.95 10.81 7.42
CA HIS A 31 13.23 9.48 7.97
C HIS A 31 14.65 9.41 8.52
N ILE A 32 14.73 8.94 9.75
CA ILE A 32 15.98 8.87 10.53
C ILE A 32 16.19 7.43 10.97
N ASP A 33 17.20 6.77 10.42
CA ASP A 33 17.62 5.44 10.85
C ASP A 33 18.53 5.54 12.09
N CYS A 34 18.16 4.85 13.16
CA CYS A 34 18.92 4.76 14.39
C CYS A 34 19.39 3.32 14.62
N ASN A 35 20.61 3.02 14.19
CA ASN A 35 21.24 1.70 14.38
C ASN A 35 21.90 1.61 15.76
N ASP A 36 21.10 1.48 16.82
CA ASP A 36 21.52 1.34 18.22
C ASP A 36 22.44 2.46 18.74
N ASN A 37 22.37 3.65 18.11
CA ASN A 37 23.26 4.78 18.39
C ASN A 37 22.49 5.98 18.95
N LEU A 38 22.80 6.37 20.20
CA LEU A 38 22.16 7.49 20.88
C LEU A 38 22.54 8.87 20.33
N SER A 39 23.66 9.00 19.59
CA SER A 39 24.07 10.28 19.01
C SER A 39 23.08 10.82 17.96
N VAL A 40 22.17 9.98 17.47
CA VAL A 40 21.10 10.41 16.56
C VAL A 40 20.21 11.49 17.19
N PHE A 41 20.12 11.55 18.52
CA PHE A 41 19.35 12.59 19.20
C PHE A 41 20.02 13.97 19.17
N ASP A 42 21.34 14.02 18.98
CA ASP A 42 22.03 15.29 18.74
C ASP A 42 21.65 15.84 17.34
N ASP A 43 21.55 14.95 16.35
CA ASP A 43 21.04 15.33 15.01
C ASP A 43 19.59 15.76 15.08
N ILE A 44 18.72 15.05 15.83
CA ILE A 44 17.31 15.40 16.01
C ILE A 44 17.17 16.81 16.63
N LYS A 45 17.95 17.14 17.67
CA LYS A 45 17.96 18.49 18.27
C LYS A 45 18.33 19.55 17.24
N GLN A 46 19.39 19.32 16.47
CA GLN A 46 19.82 20.24 15.43
C GLN A 46 18.79 20.38 14.31
N ILE A 47 18.18 19.29 13.85
CA ILE A 47 17.13 19.30 12.82
C ILE A 47 15.95 20.15 13.29
N ARG A 48 15.54 20.03 14.56
CA ARG A 48 14.44 20.84 15.14
C ARG A 48 14.77 22.34 15.18
N GLU A 49 16.06 22.71 15.26
CA GLU A 49 16.49 24.11 15.14
C GLU A 49 16.43 24.62 13.69
N TRP A 50 16.62 23.71 12.71
CA TRP A 50 16.73 24.10 11.29
C TRP A 50 15.41 24.07 10.55
N CYS A 51 14.47 23.17 10.89
CA CYS A 51 13.20 23.00 10.20
C CYS A 51 12.08 22.48 11.10
N THR A 52 10.85 22.58 10.61
CA THR A 52 9.63 22.10 11.29
C THR A 52 9.04 20.84 10.68
N LEU A 53 9.74 20.20 9.75
CA LEU A 53 9.25 18.97 9.11
C LEU A 53 9.06 17.85 10.14
N PRO A 54 8.01 17.03 10.02
CA PRO A 54 7.78 15.91 10.91
C PRO A 54 8.89 14.87 10.80
N LEU A 55 9.26 14.25 11.95
CA LEU A 55 10.30 13.23 12.04
C LEU A 55 9.69 11.83 12.09
N ASP A 56 10.30 10.92 11.37
CA ASP A 56 9.97 9.50 11.24
C ASP A 56 11.19 8.70 11.68
N LEU A 57 11.26 8.37 12.98
CA LEU A 57 12.43 7.74 13.62
C LEU A 57 12.26 6.22 13.63
N HIS A 58 13.18 5.51 13.00
CA HIS A 58 13.27 4.06 12.99
C HIS A 58 14.44 3.59 13.86
N ILE A 59 14.14 2.91 14.96
CA ILE A 59 15.12 2.42 15.93
C ILE A 59 15.32 0.91 15.74
N ILE A 60 16.56 0.53 15.47
CA ILE A 60 17.03 -0.85 15.34
C ILE A 60 17.90 -1.12 16.56
N THR A 61 17.39 -1.83 17.57
CA THR A 61 18.07 -2.03 18.85
C THR A 61 17.59 -3.29 19.57
N PRO A 62 18.49 -4.00 20.28
CA PRO A 62 18.07 -5.08 21.18
C PRO A 62 17.55 -4.58 22.54
N ASP A 63 17.73 -3.30 22.87
CA ASP A 63 17.33 -2.68 24.14
C ASP A 63 16.61 -1.35 23.90
N PRO A 64 15.30 -1.35 23.64
CA PRO A 64 14.52 -0.15 23.43
C PRO A 64 14.50 0.80 24.63
N ALA A 65 14.60 0.28 25.85
CA ALA A 65 14.43 1.07 27.08
C ALA A 65 15.52 2.17 27.20
N LYS A 66 16.71 1.95 26.68
CA LYS A 66 17.77 2.96 26.71
C LYS A 66 17.46 4.23 25.93
N PHE A 67 16.50 4.17 24.99
CA PHE A 67 16.08 5.31 24.18
C PHE A 67 14.97 6.14 24.82
N TYR A 68 14.22 5.59 25.78
CA TYR A 68 13.04 6.25 26.34
C TYR A 68 13.33 7.62 26.98
N PRO A 69 14.39 7.83 27.75
CA PRO A 69 14.73 9.16 28.29
C PRO A 69 14.91 10.20 27.15
N TYR A 70 15.60 9.80 26.10
CA TYR A 70 15.87 10.69 24.96
C TYR A 70 14.60 11.00 24.14
N LEU A 71 13.68 10.02 23.99
CA LEU A 71 12.41 10.20 23.31
C LEU A 71 11.44 11.09 24.10
N LEU A 72 11.51 11.09 25.44
CA LEU A 72 10.75 12.01 26.28
C LEU A 72 11.22 13.46 26.12
N GLU A 73 12.55 13.66 26.00
CA GLU A 73 13.13 14.98 25.79
C GLU A 73 12.99 15.48 24.35
N ASN A 74 12.99 14.58 23.38
CA ASN A 74 12.99 14.89 21.95
C ASN A 74 11.86 14.12 21.24
N PRO A 75 10.60 14.56 21.35
CA PRO A 75 9.48 13.87 20.76
C PRO A 75 9.54 13.88 19.22
N VAL A 76 9.09 12.77 18.63
CA VAL A 76 9.00 12.59 17.17
C VAL A 76 7.57 12.22 16.78
N GLU A 77 7.18 12.55 15.55
CA GLU A 77 5.80 12.32 15.07
C GLU A 77 5.53 10.85 14.75
N TYR A 78 6.55 10.11 14.30
CA TYR A 78 6.47 8.67 14.04
C TYR A 78 7.67 7.98 14.68
N LEU A 79 7.40 6.92 15.43
CA LEU A 79 8.40 6.15 16.15
C LEU A 79 8.23 4.66 15.82
N THR A 80 9.23 4.05 15.23
CA THR A 80 9.21 2.66 14.80
C THR A 80 10.35 1.88 15.45
N PHE A 81 10.08 0.64 15.89
CA PHE A 81 11.08 -0.30 16.35
C PHE A 81 11.15 -1.52 15.45
N GLN A 82 12.36 -2.01 15.16
CA GLN A 82 12.61 -3.22 14.39
C GLN A 82 12.36 -4.46 15.25
N VAL A 83 11.37 -5.29 14.87
CA VAL A 83 10.95 -6.43 15.70
C VAL A 83 12.03 -7.51 15.82
N GLU A 84 12.78 -7.74 14.76
CA GLU A 84 13.78 -8.82 14.69
C GLU A 84 14.98 -8.58 15.63
N ASP A 85 15.22 -7.35 15.99
CA ASP A 85 16.32 -7.00 16.90
C ASP A 85 15.93 -7.04 18.38
N LEU A 86 14.63 -7.07 18.69
CA LEU A 86 14.13 -7.06 20.07
C LEU A 86 14.47 -8.35 20.81
N LYS A 87 15.04 -8.22 22.02
CA LYS A 87 15.30 -9.35 22.92
C LYS A 87 14.12 -9.75 23.81
N GLY A 88 13.04 -9.00 23.79
CA GLY A 88 11.86 -9.23 24.63
C GLY A 88 10.65 -8.45 24.14
N ALA A 89 9.60 -8.43 24.95
CA ALA A 89 8.42 -7.63 24.65
C ALA A 89 8.76 -6.13 24.59
N LEU A 90 8.23 -5.43 23.58
CA LEU A 90 8.37 -3.99 23.44
C LEU A 90 7.26 -3.30 24.23
N GLU A 91 7.62 -2.66 25.34
CA GLU A 91 6.70 -1.87 26.15
C GLU A 91 7.13 -0.40 26.11
N ILE A 92 6.40 0.41 25.37
CA ILE A 92 6.70 1.83 25.22
C ILE A 92 5.90 2.61 26.29
N PRO A 93 6.56 3.42 27.15
CA PRO A 93 5.88 4.30 28.10
C PRO A 93 4.83 5.19 27.43
N GLN A 94 3.70 5.37 28.07
CA GLN A 94 2.56 6.15 27.53
C GLN A 94 2.91 7.64 27.33
N GLU A 95 3.86 8.14 28.09
CA GLU A 95 4.33 9.52 28.04
C GLU A 95 5.12 9.82 26.76
N ILE A 96 5.68 8.80 26.11
CA ILE A 96 6.40 8.98 24.83
C ILE A 96 5.35 9.27 23.75
N GLN A 97 5.45 10.46 23.17
CA GLN A 97 4.53 10.97 22.17
C GLN A 97 4.77 10.36 20.79
N GLY A 98 3.92 10.74 19.82
CA GLY A 98 4.00 10.29 18.42
C GLY A 98 3.29 8.96 18.16
N LYS A 99 3.05 8.67 16.87
CA LYS A 99 2.48 7.41 16.41
C LYS A 99 3.50 6.28 16.54
N LYS A 100 3.05 5.14 17.02
CA LYS A 100 3.90 3.95 17.25
C LYS A 100 3.78 2.98 16.08
N GLY A 101 4.90 2.51 15.59
CA GLY A 101 5.02 1.54 14.52
C GLY A 101 5.92 0.36 14.88
N LEU A 102 5.69 -0.74 14.18
CA LEU A 102 6.55 -1.93 14.24
C LEU A 102 7.13 -2.18 12.85
N ALA A 103 8.45 -2.31 12.74
CA ALA A 103 9.12 -2.65 11.49
C ALA A 103 9.33 -4.16 11.38
N LEU A 104 9.04 -4.71 10.19
CA LEU A 104 9.21 -6.11 9.84
C LEU A 104 9.95 -6.24 8.50
N ILE A 105 11.01 -7.07 8.47
CA ILE A 105 11.70 -7.42 7.22
C ILE A 105 10.85 -8.37 6.36
N THR A 106 11.23 -8.55 5.09
CA THR A 106 10.49 -9.39 4.11
C THR A 106 10.16 -10.79 4.63
N PRO A 107 11.09 -11.60 5.22
CA PRO A 107 10.78 -12.95 5.67
C PRO A 107 9.91 -13.04 6.93
N THR A 108 9.85 -11.99 7.76
CA THR A 108 9.06 -12.00 9.00
C THR A 108 7.56 -11.95 8.69
N PRO A 109 6.74 -12.90 9.18
CA PRO A 109 5.32 -12.93 8.88
C PRO A 109 4.57 -11.78 9.57
N ILE A 110 3.43 -11.36 9.00
CA ILE A 110 2.58 -10.29 9.57
C ILE A 110 2.00 -10.65 10.95
N SER A 111 1.96 -11.93 11.31
CA SER A 111 1.53 -12.37 12.66
C SER A 111 2.44 -11.84 13.77
N ALA A 112 3.68 -11.45 13.47
CA ALA A 112 4.54 -10.77 14.44
C ALA A 112 3.93 -9.43 14.93
N PHE A 113 3.03 -8.82 14.16
CA PHE A 113 2.32 -7.59 14.54
C PHE A 113 1.17 -7.86 15.55
N GLU A 114 0.70 -9.09 15.72
CA GLU A 114 -0.46 -9.41 16.56
C GLU A 114 -0.29 -8.97 18.03
N ALA A 115 0.91 -9.13 18.58
CA ALA A 115 1.22 -8.66 19.93
C ALA A 115 1.23 -7.11 20.05
N TYR A 116 1.24 -6.41 18.94
CA TYR A 116 1.36 -4.95 18.83
C TYR A 116 0.17 -4.32 18.08
N GLU A 117 -0.99 -4.94 18.10
CA GLU A 117 -2.20 -4.43 17.43
C GLU A 117 -2.67 -3.06 17.95
N HIS A 118 -2.20 -2.66 19.13
CA HIS A 118 -2.42 -1.32 19.68
C HIS A 118 -1.55 -0.23 19.01
N PHE A 119 -0.51 -0.59 18.23
CA PHE A 119 0.30 0.37 17.48
C PHE A 119 -0.47 0.94 16.29
N ASP A 120 -0.08 2.12 15.81
CA ASP A 120 -0.77 2.88 14.79
C ASP A 120 -0.51 2.36 13.37
N PHE A 121 0.69 1.80 13.13
CA PHE A 121 1.12 1.40 11.79
C PHE A 121 2.17 0.28 11.80
N ILE A 122 2.34 -0.32 10.63
CA ILE A 122 3.46 -1.21 10.31
C ILE A 122 4.45 -0.50 9.38
N LEU A 123 5.75 -0.71 9.58
CA LEU A 123 6.80 -0.39 8.60
C LEU A 123 7.28 -1.70 7.97
N ILE A 124 7.06 -1.87 6.67
CA ILE A 124 7.53 -3.02 5.92
C ILE A 124 8.89 -2.68 5.32
N MET A 125 9.93 -3.38 5.78
CA MET A 125 11.28 -3.25 5.25
C MET A 125 11.42 -4.11 4.00
N ALA A 126 11.47 -3.46 2.85
CA ALA A 126 11.56 -4.14 1.55
C ALA A 126 13.00 -4.38 1.08
N THR A 127 13.96 -3.98 1.88
CA THR A 127 15.40 -4.21 1.74
C THR A 127 16.01 -4.53 3.10
N VAL A 128 17.30 -4.76 3.17
CA VAL A 128 18.00 -4.95 4.46
C VAL A 128 17.95 -3.64 5.26
N PRO A 129 17.49 -3.66 6.53
CA PRO A 129 17.42 -2.49 7.39
C PRO A 129 18.75 -1.75 7.51
N GLY A 130 18.72 -0.40 7.52
CA GLY A 130 19.89 0.44 7.66
C GLY A 130 20.83 0.46 6.45
N GLN A 131 20.47 -0.14 5.31
CA GLN A 131 21.26 -0.13 4.08
C GLN A 131 20.56 0.71 3.00
N SER A 132 21.27 1.70 2.46
CA SER A 132 20.80 2.53 1.35
C SER A 132 21.07 1.87 -0.01
N GLY A 133 20.17 2.07 -0.99
CA GLY A 133 20.40 1.69 -2.39
C GLY A 133 19.98 0.26 -2.76
N GLY A 134 19.25 -0.43 -1.90
CA GLY A 134 18.68 -1.76 -2.18
C GLY A 134 17.60 -1.73 -3.26
N VAL A 135 17.29 -2.91 -3.80
CA VAL A 135 16.18 -3.12 -4.75
C VAL A 135 14.96 -3.61 -3.97
N PHE A 136 13.79 -3.07 -4.28
CA PHE A 136 12.53 -3.48 -3.65
C PHE A 136 12.26 -4.97 -3.88
N ASP A 137 12.08 -5.73 -2.80
CA ASP A 137 11.67 -7.12 -2.89
C ASP A 137 10.16 -7.22 -3.11
N ARG A 138 9.76 -7.71 -4.29
CA ARG A 138 8.36 -7.84 -4.71
C ARG A 138 7.49 -8.75 -3.82
N LEU A 139 8.09 -9.63 -3.03
CA LEU A 139 7.37 -10.44 -2.04
C LEU A 139 6.61 -9.56 -1.03
N ASN A 140 7.04 -8.33 -0.83
CA ASN A 140 6.36 -7.39 0.03
C ASN A 140 5.02 -6.89 -0.52
N PHE A 141 4.71 -7.04 -1.81
CA PHE A 141 3.36 -6.78 -2.30
C PHE A 141 2.34 -7.72 -1.65
N ASP A 142 2.67 -9.01 -1.52
CA ASP A 142 1.81 -9.99 -0.83
C ASP A 142 1.68 -9.66 0.66
N LYS A 143 2.78 -9.24 1.30
CA LYS A 143 2.77 -8.83 2.71
C LYS A 143 1.89 -7.59 2.92
N ILE A 144 1.99 -6.57 2.08
CA ILE A 144 1.16 -5.36 2.12
C ILE A 144 -0.33 -5.73 1.99
N ARG A 145 -0.68 -6.57 1.01
CA ARG A 145 -2.05 -7.01 0.77
C ARG A 145 -2.61 -7.78 1.97
N SER A 146 -1.83 -8.74 2.48
CA SER A 146 -2.20 -9.55 3.65
C SER A 146 -2.40 -8.69 4.91
N PHE A 147 -1.50 -7.72 5.15
CA PHE A 147 -1.63 -6.80 6.27
C PHE A 147 -2.87 -5.91 6.12
N ARG A 148 -3.12 -5.33 4.95
CA ARG A 148 -4.31 -4.50 4.67
C ARG A 148 -5.60 -5.29 4.90
N LYS A 149 -5.66 -6.55 4.47
CA LYS A 149 -6.82 -7.44 4.68
C LYS A 149 -7.09 -7.68 6.17
N ARG A 150 -6.04 -7.93 6.96
CA ARG A 150 -6.17 -8.22 8.39
C ARG A 150 -6.42 -6.97 9.23
N TYR A 151 -5.78 -5.85 8.87
CA TYR A 151 -5.81 -4.58 9.62
C TYR A 151 -6.23 -3.42 8.71
N PRO A 152 -7.49 -3.35 8.27
CA PRO A 152 -7.95 -2.39 7.25
C PRO A 152 -7.80 -0.92 7.65
N ASN A 153 -7.80 -0.63 8.95
CA ASN A 153 -7.72 0.72 9.51
C ASN A 153 -6.30 1.13 9.93
N LYS A 154 -5.30 0.24 9.82
CA LYS A 154 -3.92 0.56 10.17
C LYS A 154 -3.19 1.16 8.98
N SER A 155 -2.32 2.12 9.25
CA SER A 155 -1.42 2.68 8.23
C SER A 155 -0.33 1.68 7.86
N ILE A 156 0.08 1.71 6.59
CA ILE A 156 1.19 0.91 6.09
C ILE A 156 2.26 1.89 5.60
N HIS A 157 3.44 1.77 6.17
CA HIS A 157 4.66 2.42 5.71
C HIS A 157 5.54 1.38 5.04
N VAL A 158 6.34 1.80 4.06
CA VAL A 158 7.26 0.91 3.33
C VAL A 158 8.61 1.60 3.21
N ASP A 159 9.67 0.88 3.53
CA ASP A 159 11.05 1.34 3.37
C ASP A 159 11.88 0.34 2.57
N GLY A 160 12.69 0.88 1.67
CA GLY A 160 13.64 0.13 0.86
C GLY A 160 13.26 0.04 -0.62
N GLY A 161 14.19 0.46 -1.47
CA GLY A 161 14.10 0.35 -2.92
C GLY A 161 12.98 1.17 -3.58
N VAL A 162 12.44 2.19 -2.89
CA VAL A 162 11.36 3.02 -3.42
C VAL A 162 11.89 3.95 -4.51
N ASN A 163 11.41 3.71 -5.72
CA ASN A 163 11.62 4.48 -6.93
C ASN A 163 10.24 4.83 -7.55
N PRO A 164 10.15 5.57 -8.66
CA PRO A 164 8.86 5.96 -9.26
C PRO A 164 7.93 4.79 -9.55
N GLU A 165 8.47 3.68 -10.04
CA GLU A 165 7.73 2.48 -10.38
C GLU A 165 7.12 1.83 -9.14
N VAL A 166 7.94 1.57 -8.12
CA VAL A 166 7.50 1.02 -6.84
C VAL A 166 6.52 1.96 -6.17
N SER A 167 6.82 3.27 -6.11
CA SER A 167 5.95 4.30 -5.53
C SER A 167 4.57 4.30 -6.15
N PHE A 168 4.47 4.16 -7.48
CA PHE A 168 3.18 4.06 -8.15
C PHE A 168 2.38 2.84 -7.65
N ILE A 169 2.99 1.66 -7.58
CA ILE A 169 2.32 0.42 -7.15
C ILE A 169 1.91 0.51 -5.68
N LEU A 170 2.79 1.00 -4.81
CA LEU A 170 2.52 1.17 -3.39
C LEU A 170 1.30 2.06 -3.13
N ARG A 171 1.15 3.15 -3.91
CA ARG A 171 -0.04 4.01 -3.85
C ARG A 171 -1.30 3.26 -4.23
N GLN A 172 -1.27 2.43 -5.29
CA GLN A 172 -2.41 1.60 -5.70
C GLN A 172 -2.80 0.59 -4.62
N MET A 173 -1.84 0.11 -3.86
CA MET A 173 -2.05 -0.85 -2.77
C MET A 173 -2.48 -0.16 -1.45
N GLY A 174 -2.61 1.17 -1.44
CA GLY A 174 -3.07 1.94 -0.28
C GLY A 174 -1.99 2.11 0.79
N VAL A 175 -0.71 2.09 0.43
CA VAL A 175 0.38 2.44 1.33
C VAL A 175 0.28 3.92 1.70
N SER A 176 0.43 4.23 2.99
CA SER A 176 0.26 5.59 3.52
C SER A 176 1.53 6.42 3.39
N THR A 177 2.69 5.79 3.58
CA THR A 177 4.00 6.45 3.55
C THR A 177 5.04 5.55 2.88
N ALA A 178 5.85 6.11 2.01
CA ALA A 178 6.99 5.42 1.41
C ALA A 178 8.28 6.16 1.77
N VAL A 179 9.25 5.43 2.32
CA VAL A 179 10.60 5.96 2.60
C VAL A 179 11.42 5.86 1.31
N SER A 180 12.04 6.97 0.93
CA SER A 180 12.93 7.04 -0.22
C SER A 180 14.23 7.74 0.17
N GLY A 181 15.34 7.08 -0.07
CA GLY A 181 16.68 7.59 0.22
C GLY A 181 17.47 7.83 -1.05
N SER A 182 18.20 6.83 -1.49
CA SER A 182 19.14 6.93 -2.62
C SER A 182 18.50 7.48 -3.91
N TYR A 183 17.22 7.19 -4.16
CA TYR A 183 16.53 7.73 -5.33
C TYR A 183 16.37 9.26 -5.24
N LEU A 184 16.01 9.80 -4.07
CA LEU A 184 15.82 11.25 -3.88
C LEU A 184 17.09 12.05 -4.20
N PHE A 185 18.26 11.51 -3.85
CA PHE A 185 19.53 12.23 -3.94
C PHE A 185 20.36 11.88 -5.20
N LYS A 186 19.99 10.84 -5.96
CA LYS A 186 20.65 10.49 -7.23
C LYS A 186 20.07 11.23 -8.44
N GLU A 187 18.86 11.76 -8.31
CA GLU A 187 18.22 12.56 -9.35
C GLU A 187 18.87 13.97 -9.46
N ALA A 188 18.58 14.66 -10.56
CA ALA A 188 19.10 16.01 -10.81
C ALA A 188 18.75 17.03 -9.73
N SER A 189 17.64 16.83 -9.02
CA SER A 189 17.22 17.59 -7.83
C SER A 189 16.19 16.80 -7.02
N VAL A 190 16.06 17.13 -5.73
CA VAL A 190 15.00 16.60 -4.84
C VAL A 190 13.62 16.86 -5.43
N GLY A 191 13.37 18.04 -5.99
CA GLY A 191 12.11 18.39 -6.64
C GLY A 191 11.78 17.48 -7.83
N ASN A 192 12.77 17.17 -8.69
CA ASN A 192 12.58 16.22 -9.79
C ASN A 192 12.28 14.80 -9.27
N ALA A 193 12.99 14.36 -8.23
CA ALA A 193 12.76 13.07 -7.61
C ALA A 193 11.35 12.96 -7.03
N LEU A 194 10.87 13.94 -6.25
CA LEU A 194 9.52 14.00 -5.70
C LEU A 194 8.47 13.99 -6.80
N MET A 195 8.68 14.80 -7.85
CA MET A 195 7.79 14.80 -9.02
C MET A 195 7.70 13.42 -9.66
N ASN A 196 8.83 12.72 -9.80
CA ASN A 196 8.86 11.37 -10.36
C ASN A 196 8.18 10.35 -9.44
N LEU A 197 8.41 10.41 -8.12
CA LEU A 197 7.76 9.53 -7.13
C LEU A 197 6.25 9.74 -7.06
N THR A 198 5.73 10.90 -7.43
CA THR A 198 4.30 11.23 -7.42
C THR A 198 3.64 11.19 -8.80
N LYS A 199 4.40 10.96 -9.87
CA LYS A 199 3.86 10.89 -11.25
C LYS A 199 2.77 9.85 -11.40
N ARG A 200 1.75 10.20 -12.22
CA ARG A 200 0.63 9.32 -12.55
C ARG A 200 0.89 8.41 -13.76
N SER A 201 2.01 8.59 -14.47
CA SER A 201 2.42 7.75 -15.62
C SER A 201 3.88 7.37 -15.49
N ILE A 202 4.19 6.07 -15.51
CA ILE A 202 5.53 5.54 -15.26
C ILE A 202 5.86 4.46 -16.29
N GLY A 203 7.14 4.46 -16.76
CA GLY A 203 7.72 3.28 -17.40
C GLY A 203 8.00 2.23 -16.32
N SER A 204 7.33 1.09 -16.38
CA SER A 204 7.42 0.04 -15.37
C SER A 204 7.76 -1.29 -16.04
N ALA A 205 8.68 -2.06 -15.45
CA ALA A 205 8.94 -3.44 -15.81
C ALA A 205 7.99 -4.43 -15.14
N PHE A 206 7.26 -3.99 -14.10
CA PHE A 206 6.26 -4.82 -13.43
C PHE A 206 5.06 -5.12 -14.33
N LYS A 207 4.52 -6.30 -14.13
CA LYS A 207 3.31 -6.79 -14.77
C LYS A 207 2.13 -6.71 -13.80
N VAL A 208 0.93 -6.70 -14.34
CA VAL A 208 -0.31 -6.73 -13.54
C VAL A 208 -0.31 -7.93 -12.58
N ALA A 209 0.21 -9.10 -13.01
CA ALA A 209 0.34 -10.30 -12.19
C ALA A 209 1.16 -10.07 -10.91
N ASP A 210 2.11 -9.12 -10.90
CA ASP A 210 3.00 -8.90 -9.75
C ASP A 210 2.28 -8.24 -8.55
N PHE A 211 1.17 -7.51 -8.79
CA PHE A 211 0.48 -6.74 -7.74
C PHE A 211 -1.05 -6.89 -7.71
N MET A 212 -1.66 -7.65 -8.65
CA MET A 212 -3.09 -7.93 -8.62
C MET A 212 -3.50 -8.70 -7.35
N THR A 213 -4.77 -8.61 -6.96
CA THR A 213 -5.38 -9.58 -6.03
C THR A 213 -5.54 -10.90 -6.77
N PRO A 214 -4.90 -12.00 -6.32
CA PRO A 214 -4.90 -13.26 -7.07
C PRO A 214 -6.25 -13.98 -7.04
N LEU A 215 -6.43 -14.97 -7.92
CA LEU A 215 -7.68 -15.68 -8.11
C LEU A 215 -8.29 -16.27 -6.84
N HIS A 216 -7.46 -16.78 -5.92
CA HIS A 216 -7.94 -17.42 -4.68
C HIS A 216 -8.48 -16.40 -3.65
N GLU A 217 -8.14 -15.12 -3.80
CA GLU A 217 -8.65 -14.02 -2.98
C GLU A 217 -9.71 -13.20 -3.70
N THR A 218 -9.96 -13.48 -4.99
CA THR A 218 -10.94 -12.75 -5.80
C THR A 218 -12.34 -13.30 -5.54
N PRO A 219 -13.34 -12.47 -5.18
CA PRO A 219 -14.73 -12.91 -5.06
C PRO A 219 -15.25 -13.47 -6.38
N LYS A 220 -15.71 -14.71 -6.38
CA LYS A 220 -16.21 -15.37 -7.58
C LYS A 220 -17.30 -16.37 -7.27
N PHE A 221 -18.18 -16.57 -8.23
CA PHE A 221 -19.25 -17.59 -8.23
C PHE A 221 -19.31 -18.32 -9.57
N SER A 222 -19.79 -19.58 -9.52
CA SER A 222 -19.96 -20.40 -10.72
C SER A 222 -21.32 -20.12 -11.38
N ILE A 223 -21.34 -20.07 -12.72
CA ILE A 223 -22.56 -19.91 -13.49
C ILE A 223 -23.39 -21.21 -13.58
N GLU A 224 -22.83 -22.38 -13.28
CA GLU A 224 -23.53 -23.66 -13.30
C GLU A 224 -24.54 -23.81 -12.16
N ASN A 225 -24.24 -23.21 -11.00
CA ASN A 225 -25.12 -23.18 -9.83
C ASN A 225 -25.55 -21.76 -9.51
N LEU A 226 -26.04 -21.06 -10.52
CA LEU A 226 -26.38 -19.65 -10.42
C LEU A 226 -27.64 -19.44 -9.57
N ASP A 227 -27.46 -18.91 -8.37
CA ASP A 227 -28.52 -18.52 -7.44
C ASP A 227 -28.36 -17.06 -7.05
N LEU A 228 -29.47 -16.32 -7.03
CA LEU A 228 -29.46 -14.89 -6.72
C LEU A 228 -28.85 -14.61 -5.33
N ARG A 229 -29.21 -15.40 -4.33
CA ARG A 229 -28.70 -15.24 -2.97
C ARG A 229 -27.19 -15.43 -2.93
N ASN A 230 -26.67 -16.49 -3.58
CA ASN A 230 -25.24 -16.77 -3.65
C ASN A 230 -24.47 -15.62 -4.33
N VAL A 231 -24.99 -15.06 -5.43
CA VAL A 231 -24.38 -13.92 -6.10
C VAL A 231 -24.31 -12.70 -5.18
N LEU A 232 -25.42 -12.36 -4.50
CA LEU A 232 -25.48 -11.23 -3.58
C LEU A 232 -24.53 -11.40 -2.40
N GLN A 233 -24.51 -12.59 -1.79
CA GLN A 233 -23.59 -12.91 -0.70
C GLN A 233 -22.13 -12.83 -1.12
N THR A 234 -21.79 -13.35 -2.30
CA THR A 234 -20.40 -13.29 -2.82
C THR A 234 -19.94 -11.84 -3.02
N VAL A 235 -20.80 -10.95 -3.50
CA VAL A 235 -20.48 -9.52 -3.66
C VAL A 235 -20.28 -8.85 -2.29
N GLU A 236 -21.13 -9.16 -1.31
CA GLU A 236 -21.11 -8.58 0.03
C GLU A 236 -19.90 -9.08 0.83
N GLU A 237 -19.72 -10.40 0.94
CA GLU A 237 -18.63 -11.03 1.69
C GLU A 237 -17.25 -10.70 1.10
N GLY A 238 -17.18 -10.51 -0.22
CA GLY A 238 -15.95 -10.11 -0.90
C GLY A 238 -15.47 -8.71 -0.55
N GLN A 239 -16.32 -7.83 0.00
CA GLN A 239 -16.02 -6.44 0.40
C GLN A 239 -15.38 -5.58 -0.69
N MET A 240 -15.46 -6.03 -1.95
CA MET A 240 -14.92 -5.34 -3.12
C MET A 240 -16.01 -4.62 -3.93
N GLY A 241 -17.28 -4.83 -3.57
CA GLY A 241 -18.43 -4.34 -4.33
C GLY A 241 -18.58 -4.97 -5.72
N VAL A 242 -17.88 -6.10 -5.97
CA VAL A 242 -17.88 -6.83 -7.23
C VAL A 242 -17.57 -8.31 -6.99
N ALA A 243 -18.16 -9.20 -7.81
CA ALA A 243 -17.82 -10.62 -7.86
C ALA A 243 -17.71 -11.08 -9.32
N MET A 244 -16.82 -12.03 -9.58
CA MET A 244 -16.55 -12.57 -10.91
C MET A 244 -17.42 -13.79 -11.19
N ALA A 245 -18.09 -13.81 -12.34
CA ALA A 245 -18.79 -14.96 -12.86
C ALA A 245 -17.82 -15.85 -13.67
N VAL A 246 -17.68 -17.11 -13.28
CA VAL A 246 -16.79 -18.08 -13.94
C VAL A 246 -17.52 -19.39 -14.20
N ASP A 247 -17.02 -20.16 -15.17
CA ASP A 247 -17.43 -21.55 -15.35
C ASP A 247 -16.64 -22.51 -14.41
N ILE A 248 -16.90 -23.81 -14.52
CA ILE A 248 -16.23 -24.85 -13.73
C ILE A 248 -14.72 -24.95 -13.95
N HIS A 249 -14.22 -24.38 -15.03
CA HIS A 249 -12.80 -24.34 -15.39
C HIS A 249 -12.14 -22.99 -15.08
N ASN A 250 -12.82 -22.08 -14.35
CA ASN A 250 -12.43 -20.70 -14.11
C ASN A 250 -12.31 -19.83 -15.38
N ALA A 251 -12.95 -20.21 -16.50
CA ALA A 251 -13.06 -19.30 -17.62
C ALA A 251 -13.93 -18.09 -17.21
N PHE A 252 -13.44 -16.90 -17.51
CA PHE A 252 -14.11 -15.66 -17.14
C PHE A 252 -15.31 -15.42 -18.05
N ILE A 253 -16.52 -15.39 -17.47
CA ILE A 253 -17.79 -15.17 -18.17
C ILE A 253 -18.24 -13.71 -18.07
N GLY A 254 -17.98 -13.06 -16.93
CA GLY A 254 -18.40 -11.71 -16.67
C GLY A 254 -18.25 -11.33 -15.21
N LEU A 255 -18.91 -10.26 -14.81
CA LEU A 255 -18.93 -9.82 -13.41
C LEU A 255 -20.30 -9.28 -13.01
N VAL A 256 -20.52 -9.24 -11.68
CA VAL A 256 -21.65 -8.54 -11.06
C VAL A 256 -21.10 -7.52 -10.09
N SER A 257 -21.49 -6.26 -10.26
CA SER A 257 -21.14 -5.19 -9.33
C SER A 257 -22.33 -4.74 -8.48
N SER A 258 -22.07 -4.05 -7.38
CA SER A 258 -23.10 -3.39 -6.58
C SER A 258 -23.94 -2.40 -7.42
N ALA A 259 -23.35 -1.82 -8.49
CA ALA A 259 -24.05 -0.95 -9.40
C ALA A 259 -25.04 -1.72 -10.29
N ASP A 260 -24.65 -2.91 -10.77
CA ASP A 260 -25.51 -3.77 -11.58
C ASP A 260 -26.70 -4.27 -10.75
N ILE A 261 -26.45 -4.71 -9.51
CA ILE A 261 -27.50 -5.12 -8.55
C ILE A 261 -28.47 -3.98 -8.33
N ARG A 262 -27.99 -2.79 -7.98
CA ARG A 262 -28.86 -1.61 -7.74
C ARG A 262 -29.69 -1.25 -8.97
N LYS A 263 -29.09 -1.30 -10.16
CA LYS A 263 -29.79 -1.01 -11.42
C LYS A 263 -30.89 -2.01 -11.68
N ALA A 264 -30.63 -3.29 -11.48
CA ALA A 264 -31.63 -4.35 -11.66
C ALA A 264 -32.81 -4.22 -10.66
N LEU A 265 -32.51 -3.98 -9.37
CA LEU A 265 -33.51 -3.74 -8.33
C LEU A 265 -34.38 -2.53 -8.65
N LEU A 266 -33.78 -1.42 -9.10
CA LEU A 266 -34.56 -0.23 -9.52
C LEU A 266 -35.45 -0.50 -10.70
N ASN A 267 -35.02 -1.32 -11.66
CA ASN A 267 -35.86 -1.70 -12.82
C ASN A 267 -37.04 -2.57 -12.38
N GLN A 268 -36.83 -3.56 -11.48
CA GLN A 268 -37.90 -4.37 -10.93
C GLN A 268 -38.95 -3.52 -10.20
N LEU A 269 -38.51 -2.62 -9.33
CA LEU A 269 -39.39 -1.71 -8.58
C LEU A 269 -40.22 -0.80 -9.53
N LYS A 270 -39.59 -0.24 -10.56
CA LYS A 270 -40.28 0.62 -11.54
C LYS A 270 -41.37 -0.11 -12.33
N ASN A 271 -41.15 -1.40 -12.58
CA ASN A 271 -42.09 -2.23 -13.31
C ASN A 271 -43.13 -2.94 -12.42
N GLY A 272 -43.09 -2.71 -11.10
CA GLY A 272 -44.00 -3.36 -10.13
C GLY A 272 -43.81 -4.88 -10.03
N LEU A 273 -42.60 -5.39 -10.35
CA LEU A 273 -42.28 -6.81 -10.34
C LEU A 273 -41.78 -7.26 -8.96
N ASP A 274 -42.02 -8.55 -8.64
CA ASP A 274 -41.51 -9.16 -7.41
C ASP A 274 -39.95 -9.19 -7.43
N LEU A 275 -39.31 -8.68 -6.38
CA LEU A 275 -37.87 -8.71 -6.23
C LEU A 275 -37.31 -10.15 -6.15
N ASN A 276 -38.11 -11.09 -5.64
CA ASN A 276 -37.74 -12.52 -5.59
C ASN A 276 -37.72 -13.19 -6.97
N ALA A 277 -38.35 -12.58 -7.97
CA ALA A 277 -38.37 -13.07 -9.36
C ALA A 277 -37.20 -12.54 -10.18
N LEU A 278 -36.23 -11.82 -9.57
CA LEU A 278 -35.06 -11.31 -10.26
C LEU A 278 -34.15 -12.47 -10.70
N ASP A 279 -33.96 -12.61 -12.00
CA ASP A 279 -33.05 -13.60 -12.57
C ASP A 279 -31.58 -13.18 -12.31
N ALA A 280 -30.84 -14.00 -11.56
CA ALA A 280 -29.42 -13.79 -11.26
C ALA A 280 -28.55 -13.64 -12.52
N LYS A 281 -28.94 -14.31 -13.63
CA LYS A 281 -28.23 -14.20 -14.91
C LYS A 281 -28.30 -12.79 -15.49
N SER A 282 -29.40 -12.09 -15.27
CA SER A 282 -29.60 -10.72 -15.75
C SER A 282 -28.69 -9.69 -15.08
N LEU A 283 -28.08 -10.05 -13.94
CA LEU A 283 -27.12 -9.20 -13.22
C LEU A 283 -25.73 -9.23 -13.85
N ILE A 284 -25.40 -10.27 -14.62
CA ILE A 284 -24.04 -10.50 -15.12
C ILE A 284 -23.76 -9.56 -16.30
N ASN A 285 -22.79 -8.64 -16.07
CA ASN A 285 -22.17 -7.92 -17.17
C ASN A 285 -21.18 -8.86 -17.88
N THR A 286 -21.53 -9.29 -19.09
CA THR A 286 -20.74 -10.23 -19.89
C THR A 286 -19.68 -9.57 -20.77
N GLN A 287 -19.63 -8.23 -20.79
CA GLN A 287 -18.68 -7.45 -21.59
C GLN A 287 -17.91 -6.40 -20.74
N PRO A 288 -17.37 -6.77 -19.58
CA PRO A 288 -16.57 -5.84 -18.80
C PRO A 288 -15.23 -5.57 -19.50
N ILE A 289 -14.66 -4.40 -19.21
CA ILE A 289 -13.26 -4.15 -19.55
C ILE A 289 -12.40 -5.05 -18.68
N CYS A 290 -11.47 -5.78 -19.29
CA CYS A 290 -10.50 -6.65 -18.64
C CYS A 290 -9.07 -6.22 -18.96
N ILE A 291 -8.12 -6.66 -18.16
CA ILE A 291 -6.70 -6.51 -18.43
C ILE A 291 -5.99 -7.88 -18.41
N ARG A 292 -4.91 -8.00 -19.15
CA ARG A 292 -4.10 -9.21 -19.15
C ARG A 292 -3.16 -9.23 -17.96
N GLU A 293 -2.91 -10.43 -17.40
CA GLU A 293 -1.96 -10.60 -16.30
C GLU A 293 -0.52 -10.20 -16.67
N ASP A 294 -0.13 -10.37 -17.94
CA ASP A 294 1.16 -10.01 -18.48
C ASP A 294 1.26 -8.54 -18.97
N ALA A 295 0.18 -7.78 -18.86
CA ALA A 295 0.17 -6.37 -19.21
C ALA A 295 1.09 -5.56 -18.28
N SER A 296 1.76 -4.55 -18.85
CA SER A 296 2.55 -3.59 -18.11
C SER A 296 1.70 -2.58 -17.34
N VAL A 297 2.30 -1.89 -16.37
CA VAL A 297 1.66 -0.77 -15.68
C VAL A 297 1.25 0.34 -16.65
N ILE A 298 2.04 0.57 -17.72
CA ILE A 298 1.72 1.57 -18.76
C ILE A 298 0.43 1.20 -19.49
N GLU A 299 0.30 -0.07 -19.90
CA GLU A 299 -0.91 -0.57 -20.58
C GLU A 299 -2.13 -0.48 -19.66
N LEU A 300 -1.97 -0.78 -18.36
CA LEU A 300 -3.01 -0.60 -17.35
C LEU A 300 -3.47 0.86 -17.29
N LEU A 301 -2.53 1.80 -17.18
CA LEU A 301 -2.84 3.23 -17.11
C LEU A 301 -3.48 3.75 -18.39
N GLN A 302 -3.02 3.31 -19.55
CA GLN A 302 -3.62 3.66 -20.85
C GLN A 302 -5.05 3.14 -20.96
N LEU A 303 -5.31 1.91 -20.49
CA LEU A 303 -6.64 1.32 -20.45
C LEU A 303 -7.59 2.17 -19.60
N ILE A 304 -7.16 2.56 -18.39
CA ILE A 304 -7.96 3.40 -17.49
C ILE A 304 -8.20 4.78 -18.09
N LYS A 305 -7.15 5.41 -18.62
CA LYS A 305 -7.22 6.75 -19.22
C LYS A 305 -8.18 6.81 -20.41
N ASN A 306 -8.23 5.75 -21.22
CA ASN A 306 -9.05 5.68 -22.41
C ASN A 306 -10.47 5.14 -22.13
N SER A 307 -10.76 4.73 -20.90
CA SER A 307 -12.10 4.27 -20.52
C SER A 307 -13.09 5.45 -20.52
N PRO A 308 -14.28 5.29 -21.11
CA PRO A 308 -15.32 6.33 -21.12
C PRO A 308 -16.02 6.50 -19.76
N PHE A 309 -15.69 5.67 -18.76
CA PHE A 309 -16.28 5.68 -17.43
C PHE A 309 -15.20 5.44 -16.36
N ALA A 310 -15.51 5.76 -15.10
CA ALA A 310 -14.62 5.54 -13.98
C ALA A 310 -14.37 4.04 -13.76
N VAL A 311 -13.12 3.61 -13.85
CA VAL A 311 -12.68 2.23 -13.61
C VAL A 311 -12.32 2.10 -12.14
N LEU A 312 -13.12 1.36 -11.37
CA LEU A 312 -12.88 1.10 -9.95
C LEU A 312 -12.17 -0.24 -9.71
N TYR A 313 -12.33 -1.16 -10.63
CA TYR A 313 -11.75 -2.50 -10.64
C TYR A 313 -11.60 -3.01 -12.08
N LEU A 314 -10.65 -3.91 -12.29
CA LEU A 314 -10.43 -4.58 -13.57
C LEU A 314 -10.25 -6.08 -13.33
N PRO A 315 -11.08 -6.95 -13.91
CA PRO A 315 -10.80 -8.38 -13.98
C PRO A 315 -9.47 -8.62 -14.71
N VAL A 316 -8.64 -9.48 -14.15
CA VAL A 316 -7.36 -9.88 -14.75
C VAL A 316 -7.51 -11.27 -15.35
N VAL A 317 -7.16 -11.39 -16.63
CA VAL A 317 -7.30 -12.65 -17.39
C VAL A 317 -6.00 -13.00 -18.10
N ASP A 318 -5.83 -14.29 -18.43
CA ASP A 318 -4.76 -14.74 -19.33
C ASP A 318 -5.17 -14.66 -20.81
N ALA A 319 -4.29 -15.16 -21.69
CA ALA A 319 -4.53 -15.21 -23.15
C ALA A 319 -5.71 -16.12 -23.53
N ALA A 320 -6.03 -17.12 -22.71
CA ALA A 320 -7.15 -18.05 -22.89
C ALA A 320 -8.44 -17.56 -22.21
N LYS A 321 -8.48 -16.28 -21.72
CA LYS A 321 -9.59 -15.71 -20.97
C LYS A 321 -9.91 -16.42 -19.64
N GLN A 322 -8.94 -17.13 -19.07
CA GLN A 322 -9.08 -17.68 -17.73
C GLN A 322 -8.90 -16.56 -16.71
N LEU A 323 -9.76 -16.49 -15.69
CA LEU A 323 -9.66 -15.52 -14.62
C LEU A 323 -8.39 -15.79 -13.80
N LYS A 324 -7.58 -14.77 -13.58
CA LYS A 324 -6.33 -14.82 -12.77
C LYS A 324 -6.45 -14.00 -11.48
N GLY A 325 -7.31 -12.99 -11.48
CA GLY A 325 -7.47 -12.13 -10.31
C GLY A 325 -8.20 -10.83 -10.64
N ILE A 326 -7.97 -9.83 -9.82
CA ILE A 326 -8.57 -8.50 -9.97
C ILE A 326 -7.57 -7.40 -9.58
N VAL A 327 -7.61 -6.27 -10.27
CA VAL A 327 -6.97 -5.02 -9.83
C VAL A 327 -8.05 -4.06 -9.34
N GLN A 328 -7.87 -3.49 -8.15
CA GLN A 328 -8.77 -2.50 -7.57
C GLN A 328 -8.09 -1.14 -7.41
N PHE A 329 -8.85 -0.07 -7.65
CA PHE A 329 -8.39 1.32 -7.54
C PHE A 329 -8.99 2.09 -6.35
N SER A 330 -9.80 1.43 -5.53
CA SER A 330 -10.44 2.05 -4.35
C SER A 330 -9.44 2.58 -3.32
N ASN A 331 -8.24 1.99 -3.26
CA ASN A 331 -7.19 2.42 -2.35
C ASN A 331 -6.45 3.69 -2.80
N LEU A 332 -6.50 4.06 -4.08
CA LEU A 332 -5.95 5.33 -4.58
C LEU A 332 -6.57 6.53 -3.89
N ILE A 333 -7.88 6.52 -3.74
CA ILE A 333 -8.64 7.63 -3.14
C ILE A 333 -8.34 7.74 -1.64
N LYS A 334 -8.14 6.61 -0.95
CA LYS A 334 -7.85 6.59 0.49
C LYS A 334 -6.40 6.99 0.83
N ALA A 335 -5.47 6.84 -0.10
CA ALA A 335 -4.07 7.18 0.10
C ALA A 335 -3.74 8.65 -0.22
N GLU A 336 -4.67 9.38 -0.84
CA GLU A 336 -4.51 10.79 -1.21
C GLU A 336 -5.28 11.75 -0.25
N ILE A 337 -5.97 11.22 0.76
CA ILE A 337 -6.63 11.94 1.85
C ILE A 337 -5.88 11.68 3.16
#